data_b12ff73087832526b30805d0aa1a75de
#
_entry.id   b12ff73087832526b30805d0aa1a75de
#
_cell.length_a   1.000
_cell.length_b   1.000
_cell.length_c   1.000
_cell.angle_alpha   90.00
_cell.angle_beta   90.00
_cell.angle_gamma   90.00
#
_symmetry.space_group_name_H-M   'P 1'
#
loop_
_entity.id
_entity.type
_entity.pdbx_description
1 polymer ?
#
loop_
_entity_poly.entity_id
_entity_poly.type
_entity_poly.pdbx_seq_one_letter_code
_entity_poly.pdbx_strand_id
1 'polypeptide(L)'
;MNNNNENDPVRLLEMSRRKLLMGAASLAGAGAVAGLFPTLLWARTTLTFSNSFRSLTNPYHATFNRGGETYAASQQLPYSPLVTEGNSQKGIADIRALIAKTDGNLVLNVEPNDSADARVIIEQCVKAGVYVTTIWNKPDDMHPWDYSPYWVAHIAEDGEAVGEAVATELFEAMGGKGGIVALGGIFSNVASIGRRSGLDAALKKYPDIKLLDFQAADWSANKAFPIVQSWLTRFGSEIKGIWCANDDMGMGALEALRGEGLAGAIPVVGIDAIEQAVEAIRTGEYIATSSLDPYWLGSMGLALAHAAKTGRLDPAKEPHEHREFYVRPQLITKNNVEAFYASSVKATPAVDVTDFWGRVAGPIRYNS
;
A
#
# COMPACT_ATOMS: atom_id res chain seq x y z
N MET A 1 -40.10 57.93 -20.05
CA MET A 1 -40.89 57.10 -19.14
C MET A 1 -39.94 56.13 -18.48
N ASN A 2 -39.72 56.37 -17.20
CA ASN A 2 -38.92 55.56 -16.31
C ASN A 2 -39.46 54.11 -16.15
N ASN A 3 -38.63 53.14 -16.03
CA ASN A 3 -38.83 52.13 -15.04
C ASN A 3 -37.49 51.47 -14.65
N ASN A 4 -37.06 51.84 -13.45
CA ASN A 4 -36.05 51.13 -12.67
C ASN A 4 -36.55 49.74 -12.36
N ASN A 5 -35.72 48.73 -12.50
CA ASN A 5 -35.88 47.45 -11.88
C ASN A 5 -34.62 47.18 -11.04
N GLU A 6 -34.64 47.67 -9.79
CA GLU A 6 -33.76 47.30 -8.71
C GLU A 6 -34.30 45.96 -8.14
N ASN A 7 -33.65 44.85 -8.48
CA ASN A 7 -33.64 43.64 -7.66
C ASN A 7 -32.84 42.55 -8.43
N ASP A 8 -31.51 42.68 -8.39
CA ASP A 8 -30.62 41.63 -8.82
C ASP A 8 -29.90 41.07 -7.57
N PRO A 9 -30.21 39.83 -7.12
CA PRO A 9 -29.61 39.26 -5.92
C PRO A 9 -28.13 38.85 -6.03
N VAL A 10 -27.46 39.05 -7.18
CA VAL A 10 -26.08 38.64 -7.42
C VAL A 10 -25.07 39.71 -6.97
N ARG A 11 -25.50 40.92 -6.60
CA ARG A 11 -24.58 42.04 -6.24
C ARG A 11 -24.12 42.09 -4.78
N LEU A 12 -24.50 41.13 -3.95
CA LEU A 12 -24.20 41.13 -2.51
C LEU A 12 -23.03 40.25 -2.09
N LEU A 13 -22.31 39.63 -3.00
CA LEU A 13 -21.22 38.70 -2.69
C LEU A 13 -19.81 39.18 -3.03
N GLU A 14 -19.62 40.40 -3.48
CA GLU A 14 -18.30 41.00 -3.70
C GLU A 14 -17.95 42.10 -2.72
N MET A 15 -18.06 41.84 -1.43
CA MET A 15 -17.35 42.63 -0.42
C MET A 15 -15.96 42.05 -0.19
N SER A 16 -14.99 42.61 -0.88
CA SER A 16 -13.57 42.33 -0.72
C SER A 16 -13.16 42.40 0.75
N ARG A 17 -12.44 41.36 1.24
CA ARG A 17 -11.84 41.28 2.60
C ARG A 17 -11.03 42.52 3.01
N ARG A 18 -10.65 43.40 2.08
CA ARG A 18 -9.95 44.65 2.30
C ARG A 18 -10.86 45.77 2.87
N LYS A 19 -12.17 45.74 2.65
CA LYS A 19 -13.08 46.78 3.17
C LYS A 19 -13.55 46.53 4.60
N LEU A 20 -13.40 45.32 5.13
CA LEU A 20 -13.72 44.99 6.52
C LEU A 20 -12.62 45.44 7.51
N LEU A 21 -11.41 45.73 7.04
CA LEU A 21 -10.28 46.17 7.89
C LEU A 21 -10.11 47.69 8.01
N MET A 22 -10.89 48.49 7.28
CA MET A 22 -10.77 49.96 7.31
C MET A 22 -11.91 50.67 8.12
N GLY A 23 -12.82 49.90 8.72
CA GLY A 23 -13.97 50.47 9.46
C GLY A 23 -13.76 50.62 10.97
N ALA A 24 -12.57 50.35 11.54
CA ALA A 24 -12.32 50.31 12.99
C ALA A 24 -11.31 51.32 13.50
N ALA A 25 -11.15 52.45 12.82
CA ALA A 25 -10.22 53.49 13.29
C ALA A 25 -10.88 54.85 13.30
N SER A 26 -11.78 55.13 14.25
CA SER A 26 -12.06 56.48 14.78
C SER A 26 -13.15 56.40 15.85
N LEU A 27 -12.72 56.20 17.10
CA LEU A 27 -13.39 56.72 18.34
C LEU A 27 -12.37 56.61 19.48
N ALA A 28 -11.57 57.68 19.62
CA ALA A 28 -10.77 57.91 20.82
C ALA A 28 -11.68 58.51 21.90
N GLY A 29 -11.92 57.75 22.94
CA GLY A 29 -12.65 58.20 24.14
C GLY A 29 -12.28 57.33 25.32
N ALA A 30 -11.66 57.90 26.33
CA ALA A 30 -11.11 57.26 27.53
C ALA A 30 -12.13 56.40 28.28
N GLY A 31 -11.76 55.16 28.57
CA GLY A 31 -12.47 54.27 29.49
C GLY A 31 -11.73 52.96 29.54
N ALA A 32 -11.00 52.69 30.65
CA ALA A 32 -10.37 51.39 30.91
C ALA A 32 -11.44 50.32 31.08
N VAL A 33 -11.76 49.63 30.00
CA VAL A 33 -12.47 48.35 30.00
C VAL A 33 -11.44 47.31 29.56
N ALA A 34 -11.05 46.45 30.47
CA ALA A 34 -10.34 45.20 30.11
C ALA A 34 -11.25 44.41 29.19
N GLY A 35 -11.20 44.73 27.90
CA GLY A 35 -11.99 44.07 26.86
C GLY A 35 -11.42 42.69 26.62
N LEU A 36 -12.18 41.70 26.95
CA LEU A 36 -12.15 40.35 26.38
C LEU A 36 -12.17 40.46 24.87
N PHE A 37 -10.97 40.57 24.25
CA PHE A 37 -10.86 40.17 22.86
C PHE A 37 -11.05 38.65 22.88
N PRO A 38 -12.10 38.11 22.22
CA PRO A 38 -12.10 36.70 21.98
C PRO A 38 -10.90 36.45 21.07
N THR A 39 -9.80 35.96 21.65
CA THR A 39 -8.80 35.25 20.88
C THR A 39 -9.61 34.16 20.19
N LEU A 40 -9.86 34.31 18.90
CA LEU A 40 -10.24 33.23 18.02
C LEU A 40 -9.09 32.21 18.16
N LEU A 41 -9.18 31.37 19.16
CA LEU A 41 -8.48 30.11 19.20
C LEU A 41 -9.00 29.35 17.98
N TRP A 42 -8.29 29.51 16.86
CA TRP A 42 -8.39 28.55 15.78
C TRP A 42 -8.08 27.22 16.43
N ALA A 43 -9.12 26.41 16.65
CA ALA A 43 -8.93 25.05 17.11
C ALA A 43 -7.95 24.42 16.12
N ARG A 44 -6.70 24.23 16.53
CA ARG A 44 -5.73 23.51 15.70
C ARG A 44 -6.36 22.17 15.41
N THR A 45 -6.56 21.87 14.15
CA THR A 45 -7.04 20.55 13.74
C THR A 45 -6.10 19.52 14.34
N THR A 46 -6.66 18.48 14.97
CA THR A 46 -5.88 17.39 15.54
C THR A 46 -5.11 16.70 14.42
N LEU A 47 -3.84 16.38 14.65
CA LEU A 47 -3.06 15.59 13.68
C LEU A 47 -3.79 14.27 13.41
N THR A 48 -4.00 13.97 12.14
CA THR A 48 -4.70 12.76 11.69
C THR A 48 -3.71 11.85 10.98
N PHE A 49 -3.83 10.55 11.19
CA PHE A 49 -3.11 9.52 10.44
C PHE A 49 -4.01 8.89 9.40
N SER A 50 -3.43 8.53 8.26
CA SER A 50 -4.17 7.83 7.21
C SER A 50 -3.26 6.89 6.42
N ASN A 51 -3.71 5.65 6.24
CA ASN A 51 -3.24 4.79 5.16
C ASN A 51 -4.22 4.88 3.99
N SER A 52 -3.69 4.98 2.77
CA SER A 52 -4.46 4.88 1.53
C SER A 52 -4.06 3.61 0.80
N PHE A 53 -5.03 2.76 0.47
CA PHE A 53 -4.81 1.44 -0.11
C PHE A 53 -6.01 0.98 -0.94
N ARG A 54 -5.85 -0.14 -1.67
CA ARG A 54 -6.81 -0.58 -2.68
C ARG A 54 -8.13 -1.09 -2.12
N SER A 55 -8.14 -2.03 -1.17
CA SER A 55 -9.38 -2.73 -0.76
C SER A 55 -9.27 -3.35 0.62
N LEU A 56 -10.35 -3.37 1.39
CA LEU A 56 -10.44 -4.10 2.66
C LEU A 56 -10.84 -5.57 2.48
N THR A 57 -11.34 -5.96 1.32
CA THR A 57 -11.69 -7.36 1.04
C THR A 57 -10.46 -8.22 0.73
N ASN A 58 -9.35 -7.60 0.34
CA ASN A 58 -8.07 -8.30 0.20
C ASN A 58 -7.38 -8.39 1.58
N PRO A 59 -7.04 -9.61 2.07
CA PRO A 59 -6.46 -9.80 3.41
C PRO A 59 -5.12 -9.09 3.63
N TYR A 60 -4.31 -8.92 2.59
CA TYR A 60 -3.08 -8.14 2.64
C TYR A 60 -3.36 -6.68 3.07
N HIS A 61 -4.28 -6.00 2.36
CA HIS A 61 -4.64 -4.61 2.68
C HIS A 61 -5.36 -4.48 4.03
N ALA A 62 -6.17 -5.47 4.42
CA ALA A 62 -6.78 -5.49 5.74
C ALA A 62 -5.71 -5.53 6.85
N THR A 63 -4.64 -6.31 6.66
CA THR A 63 -3.51 -6.38 7.59
C THR A 63 -2.68 -5.10 7.58
N PHE A 64 -2.45 -4.51 6.41
CA PHE A 64 -1.80 -3.19 6.25
C PHE A 64 -2.59 -2.10 6.99
N ASN A 65 -3.91 -2.06 6.83
CA ASN A 65 -4.79 -1.12 7.54
C ASN A 65 -4.69 -1.28 9.05
N ARG A 66 -4.74 -2.52 9.55
CA ARG A 66 -4.64 -2.83 10.98
C ARG A 66 -3.31 -2.35 11.59
N GLY A 67 -2.20 -2.45 10.83
CA GLY A 67 -0.91 -1.89 11.25
C GLY A 67 -0.97 -0.38 11.48
N GLY A 68 -1.54 0.36 10.53
CA GLY A 68 -1.70 1.81 10.65
C GLY A 68 -2.65 2.22 11.78
N GLU A 69 -3.77 1.52 11.93
CA GLU A 69 -4.72 1.74 13.02
C GLU A 69 -4.06 1.53 14.38
N THR A 70 -3.29 0.45 14.54
CA THR A 70 -2.56 0.17 15.78
C THR A 70 -1.52 1.23 16.07
N TYR A 71 -0.78 1.69 15.06
CA TYR A 71 0.17 2.79 15.24
C TYR A 71 -0.52 4.06 15.70
N ALA A 72 -1.60 4.47 15.04
CA ALA A 72 -2.37 5.67 15.42
C ALA A 72 -2.91 5.58 16.84
N ALA A 73 -3.46 4.42 17.24
CA ALA A 73 -3.94 4.17 18.58
C ALA A 73 -2.81 4.30 19.63
N SER A 74 -1.61 3.80 19.34
CA SER A 74 -0.43 3.92 20.21
C SER A 74 -0.01 5.38 20.44
N GLN A 75 -0.27 6.24 19.45
CA GLN A 75 -0.01 7.69 19.54
C GLN A 75 -1.21 8.48 20.11
N GLN A 76 -2.34 7.82 20.40
CA GLN A 76 -3.60 8.43 20.83
C GLN A 76 -4.12 9.51 19.84
N LEU A 77 -3.92 9.28 18.56
CA LEU A 77 -4.29 10.19 17.47
C LEU A 77 -5.34 9.56 16.53
N PRO A 78 -6.20 10.38 15.92
CA PRO A 78 -7.21 9.92 14.98
C PRO A 78 -6.60 9.17 13.79
N TYR A 79 -7.27 8.11 13.36
CA TYR A 79 -6.98 7.37 12.14
C TYR A 79 -8.15 7.43 11.17
N SER A 80 -7.89 7.67 9.90
CA SER A 80 -8.90 7.77 8.85
C SER A 80 -8.40 7.05 7.59
N PRO A 81 -8.68 5.75 7.44
CA PRO A 81 -8.24 5.00 6.26
C PRO A 81 -8.93 5.50 5.00
N LEU A 82 -8.23 5.47 3.88
CA LEU A 82 -8.74 5.77 2.54
C LEU A 82 -8.71 4.52 1.68
N VAL A 83 -9.89 4.01 1.34
CA VAL A 83 -10.03 2.81 0.51
C VAL A 83 -10.39 3.22 -0.90
N THR A 84 -9.49 2.95 -1.85
CA THR A 84 -9.61 3.45 -3.22
C THR A 84 -10.51 2.59 -4.11
N GLU A 85 -10.78 1.34 -3.72
CA GLU A 85 -11.47 0.30 -4.51
C GLU A 85 -10.81 0.09 -5.89
N GLY A 86 -9.48 0.30 -5.97
CA GLY A 86 -8.72 0.22 -7.21
C GLY A 86 -8.98 1.36 -8.20
N ASN A 87 -9.67 2.42 -7.77
CA ASN A 87 -9.97 3.58 -8.60
C ASN A 87 -9.01 4.73 -8.28
N SER A 88 -8.09 5.02 -9.21
CA SER A 88 -7.08 6.08 -9.09
C SER A 88 -7.70 7.47 -8.88
N GLN A 89 -8.75 7.79 -9.60
CA GLN A 89 -9.44 9.09 -9.50
C GLN A 89 -10.05 9.27 -8.10
N LYS A 90 -10.71 8.22 -7.58
CA LYS A 90 -11.24 8.20 -6.22
C LYS A 90 -10.11 8.39 -5.19
N GLY A 91 -9.03 7.63 -5.29
CA GLY A 91 -7.90 7.70 -4.36
C GLY A 91 -7.29 9.10 -4.29
N ILE A 92 -7.01 9.72 -5.46
CA ILE A 92 -6.49 11.09 -5.56
C ILE A 92 -7.48 12.12 -4.98
N ALA A 93 -8.78 11.96 -5.26
CA ALA A 93 -9.81 12.87 -4.76
C ALA A 93 -10.00 12.76 -3.23
N ASP A 94 -10.00 11.55 -2.69
CA ASP A 94 -10.15 11.30 -1.25
C ASP A 94 -8.96 11.86 -0.45
N ILE A 95 -7.73 11.69 -0.96
CA ILE A 95 -6.53 12.29 -0.35
C ILE A 95 -6.67 13.83 -0.35
N ARG A 96 -7.07 14.44 -1.46
CA ARG A 96 -7.28 15.89 -1.54
C ARG A 96 -8.33 16.36 -0.54
N ALA A 97 -9.44 15.64 -0.42
CA ALA A 97 -10.52 15.96 0.51
C ALA A 97 -10.03 15.85 1.98
N LEU A 98 -9.24 14.82 2.30
CA LEU A 98 -8.69 14.65 3.65
C LEU A 98 -7.67 15.73 3.99
N ILE A 99 -6.80 16.13 3.05
CA ILE A 99 -5.88 17.27 3.21
C ILE A 99 -6.66 18.53 3.54
N ALA A 100 -7.73 18.83 2.80
CA ALA A 100 -8.57 20.01 3.04
C ALA A 100 -9.29 19.94 4.39
N LYS A 101 -9.83 18.76 4.76
CA LYS A 101 -10.54 18.54 6.03
C LYS A 101 -9.64 18.73 7.23
N THR A 102 -8.38 18.35 7.13
CA THR A 102 -7.38 18.44 8.23
C THR A 102 -6.57 19.72 8.22
N ASP A 103 -6.81 20.62 7.25
CA ASP A 103 -5.99 21.81 7.00
C ASP A 103 -4.48 21.47 6.90
N GLY A 104 -4.15 20.35 6.25
CA GLY A 104 -2.80 19.83 6.12
C GLY A 104 -2.19 19.23 7.39
N ASN A 105 -2.95 19.19 8.52
CA ASN A 105 -2.47 18.52 9.73
C ASN A 105 -2.69 17.00 9.64
N LEU A 106 -1.96 16.41 8.71
CA LEU A 106 -2.10 15.04 8.25
C LEU A 106 -0.73 14.37 8.12
N VAL A 107 -0.70 13.08 8.35
CA VAL A 107 0.40 12.17 8.01
C VAL A 107 -0.18 11.04 7.18
N LEU A 108 0.42 10.76 6.03
CA LEU A 108 -0.05 9.78 5.06
C LEU A 108 0.96 8.68 4.82
N ASN A 109 0.45 7.46 4.63
CA ASN A 109 1.17 6.36 4.01
C ASN A 109 0.31 5.80 2.88
N VAL A 110 0.82 5.78 1.66
CA VAL A 110 0.01 5.58 0.46
C VAL A 110 0.53 4.43 -0.37
N GLU A 111 -0.36 3.54 -0.74
CA GLU A 111 -0.19 2.62 -1.87
C GLU A 111 -0.91 3.22 -3.08
N PRO A 112 -0.21 3.86 -4.02
CA PRO A 112 -0.83 4.33 -5.25
C PRO A 112 -1.39 3.14 -6.05
N ASN A 113 -2.58 3.29 -6.65
CA ASN A 113 -3.15 2.20 -7.45
C ASN A 113 -2.33 1.90 -8.70
N ASP A 114 -1.70 2.94 -9.25
CA ASP A 114 -0.80 2.87 -10.40
C ASP A 114 0.40 3.78 -10.19
N SER A 115 1.50 3.53 -10.90
CA SER A 115 2.73 4.34 -10.78
C SER A 115 2.50 5.82 -11.11
N ALA A 116 1.66 6.13 -12.08
CA ALA A 116 1.35 7.51 -12.46
C ALA A 116 0.62 8.31 -11.36
N ASP A 117 -0.15 7.62 -10.49
CA ASP A 117 -0.89 8.27 -9.40
C ASP A 117 0.05 8.90 -8.37
N ALA A 118 1.23 8.28 -8.16
CA ALA A 118 2.20 8.73 -7.16
C ALA A 118 2.59 10.20 -7.38
N ARG A 119 2.85 10.61 -8.63
CA ARG A 119 3.22 11.99 -8.95
C ARG A 119 2.18 12.99 -8.46
N VAL A 120 0.92 12.77 -8.82
CA VAL A 120 -0.18 13.66 -8.46
C VAL A 120 -0.39 13.70 -6.94
N ILE A 121 -0.29 12.56 -6.28
CA ILE A 121 -0.46 12.45 -4.83
C ILE A 121 0.67 13.18 -4.09
N ILE A 122 1.93 12.94 -4.48
CA ILE A 122 3.09 13.57 -3.85
C ILE A 122 3.06 15.09 -4.02
N GLU A 123 2.79 15.59 -5.23
CA GLU A 123 2.69 17.03 -5.47
C GLU A 123 1.60 17.70 -4.64
N GLN A 124 0.45 17.04 -4.45
CA GLN A 124 -0.61 17.54 -3.55
C GLN A 124 -0.14 17.60 -2.09
N CYS A 125 0.54 16.55 -1.60
CA CYS A 125 1.08 16.50 -0.26
C CYS A 125 2.13 17.59 -0.02
N VAL A 126 3.09 17.74 -0.93
CA VAL A 126 4.13 18.78 -0.87
C VAL A 126 3.52 20.18 -0.81
N LYS A 127 2.56 20.47 -1.71
CA LYS A 127 1.87 21.76 -1.75
C LYS A 127 1.13 22.08 -0.45
N ALA A 128 0.64 21.06 0.24
CA ALA A 128 -0.11 21.19 1.50
C ALA A 128 0.77 21.08 2.76
N GLY A 129 2.08 20.81 2.63
CA GLY A 129 2.98 20.58 3.77
C GLY A 129 2.68 19.28 4.53
N VAL A 130 2.12 18.28 3.83
CA VAL A 130 1.79 16.96 4.38
C VAL A 130 2.96 16.02 4.20
N TYR A 131 3.38 15.38 5.29
CA TYR A 131 4.42 14.34 5.24
C TYR A 131 3.81 13.02 4.79
N VAL A 132 4.43 12.39 3.81
CA VAL A 132 3.93 11.18 3.16
C VAL A 132 5.03 10.15 2.94
N THR A 133 4.69 8.89 3.12
CA THR A 133 5.43 7.73 2.63
C THR A 133 4.62 7.04 1.55
N THR A 134 5.30 6.37 0.63
CA THR A 134 4.65 5.58 -0.41
C THR A 134 5.18 4.16 -0.41
N ILE A 135 4.33 3.23 -0.88
CA ILE A 135 4.73 1.82 -1.08
C ILE A 135 4.40 1.37 -2.51
N TRP A 136 5.15 0.42 -3.02
CA TRP A 136 5.03 -0.34 -4.27
C TRP A 136 5.11 0.49 -5.55
N ASN A 137 4.13 1.34 -5.82
CA ASN A 137 3.96 1.95 -7.14
C ASN A 137 4.45 3.40 -7.17
N LYS A 138 5.42 3.70 -8.02
CA LYS A 138 5.86 5.05 -8.39
C LYS A 138 6.53 5.03 -9.77
N PRO A 139 6.61 6.16 -10.48
CA PRO A 139 7.48 6.27 -11.66
C PRO A 139 8.96 6.15 -11.29
N ASP A 140 9.75 5.56 -12.18
CA ASP A 140 11.20 5.36 -11.95
C ASP A 140 11.99 6.67 -11.89
N ASP A 141 11.49 7.72 -12.56
CA ASP A 141 12.09 9.06 -12.63
C ASP A 141 11.73 9.98 -11.46
N MET A 142 11.07 9.47 -10.42
CA MET A 142 10.70 10.22 -9.22
C MET A 142 11.37 9.64 -7.97
N HIS A 143 11.95 10.50 -7.16
CA HIS A 143 12.61 10.06 -5.94
C HIS A 143 12.22 10.90 -4.72
N PRO A 144 12.19 10.32 -3.51
CA PRO A 144 11.82 11.04 -2.29
C PRO A 144 12.68 12.29 -2.04
N TRP A 145 13.94 12.31 -2.41
CA TRP A 145 14.83 13.46 -2.23
C TRP A 145 14.49 14.64 -3.15
N ASP A 146 13.80 14.42 -4.27
CA ASP A 146 13.34 15.50 -5.17
C ASP A 146 12.20 16.32 -4.55
N TYR A 147 11.53 15.76 -3.53
CA TYR A 147 10.35 16.32 -2.86
C TYR A 147 10.55 16.51 -1.35
N SER A 148 11.81 16.62 -0.91
CA SER A 148 12.14 16.84 0.49
C SER A 148 11.56 18.14 1.04
N PRO A 149 11.16 18.17 2.34
CA PRO A 149 11.20 17.04 3.29
C PRO A 149 9.91 16.21 3.31
N TYR A 150 8.93 16.52 2.47
CA TYR A 150 7.56 16.02 2.62
C TYR A 150 7.36 14.59 2.14
N TRP A 151 7.98 14.17 1.03
CA TRP A 151 8.02 12.76 0.67
C TRP A 151 9.15 12.09 1.43
N VAL A 152 8.80 11.44 2.54
CA VAL A 152 9.76 10.94 3.52
C VAL A 152 10.51 9.72 3.03
N ALA A 153 9.78 8.73 2.53
CA ALA A 153 10.37 7.51 1.99
C ALA A 153 9.44 6.83 0.98
N HIS A 154 10.05 6.00 0.12
CA HIS A 154 9.37 5.02 -0.72
C HIS A 154 9.88 3.61 -0.36
N ILE A 155 8.94 2.70 -0.06
CA ILE A 155 9.25 1.32 0.35
C ILE A 155 8.70 0.38 -0.71
N ALA A 156 9.55 -0.47 -1.26
CA ALA A 156 9.19 -1.43 -2.28
C ALA A 156 9.65 -2.85 -1.92
N GLU A 157 9.35 -3.81 -2.78
CA GLU A 157 9.91 -5.15 -2.75
C GLU A 157 10.91 -5.36 -3.89
N ASP A 158 11.86 -6.23 -3.69
CA ASP A 158 12.60 -6.84 -4.79
C ASP A 158 11.72 -7.94 -5.40
N GLY A 159 10.82 -7.53 -6.30
CA GLY A 159 9.81 -8.41 -6.86
C GLY A 159 10.40 -9.60 -7.63
N GLU A 160 11.55 -9.39 -8.30
CA GLU A 160 12.25 -10.47 -8.99
C GLU A 160 12.76 -11.52 -8.00
N ALA A 161 13.43 -11.11 -6.94
CA ALA A 161 13.92 -12.03 -5.92
C ALA A 161 12.78 -12.78 -5.21
N VAL A 162 11.69 -12.10 -4.89
CA VAL A 162 10.53 -12.70 -4.21
C VAL A 162 9.78 -13.67 -5.13
N GLY A 163 9.54 -13.27 -6.39
CA GLY A 163 8.87 -14.11 -7.38
C GLY A 163 9.67 -15.37 -7.73
N GLU A 164 11.02 -15.23 -7.82
CA GLU A 164 11.92 -16.34 -8.05
C GLU A 164 11.96 -17.31 -6.86
N ALA A 165 11.98 -16.79 -5.63
CA ALA A 165 12.03 -17.61 -4.43
C ALA A 165 10.84 -18.55 -4.32
N VAL A 166 9.61 -18.04 -4.48
CA VAL A 166 8.40 -18.88 -4.41
C VAL A 166 8.28 -19.81 -5.62
N ALA A 167 8.76 -19.40 -6.81
CA ALA A 167 8.79 -20.27 -7.98
C ALA A 167 9.77 -21.44 -7.78
N THR A 168 10.91 -21.20 -7.14
CA THR A 168 11.89 -22.24 -6.81
C THR A 168 11.27 -23.29 -5.88
N GLU A 169 10.59 -22.90 -4.80
CA GLU A 169 9.89 -23.83 -3.92
C GLU A 169 8.83 -24.66 -4.67
N LEU A 170 8.09 -24.04 -5.59
CA LEU A 170 7.14 -24.76 -6.43
C LEU A 170 7.85 -25.81 -7.31
N PHE A 171 8.91 -25.41 -7.98
CA PHE A 171 9.63 -26.28 -8.91
C PHE A 171 10.34 -27.43 -8.20
N GLU A 172 10.88 -27.20 -7.02
CA GLU A 172 11.46 -28.25 -6.16
C GLU A 172 10.37 -29.24 -5.71
N ALA A 173 9.20 -28.75 -5.28
CA ALA A 173 8.07 -29.61 -4.91
C ALA A 173 7.56 -30.48 -6.10
N MET A 174 7.73 -29.99 -7.34
CA MET A 174 7.40 -30.71 -8.57
C MET A 174 8.51 -31.67 -9.02
N GLY A 175 9.65 -31.73 -8.33
CA GLY A 175 10.82 -32.52 -8.76
C GLY A 175 11.51 -31.94 -10.01
N GLY A 176 11.42 -30.64 -10.21
CA GLY A 176 12.12 -29.87 -11.25
C GLY A 176 11.59 -30.03 -12.66
N LYS A 177 10.41 -30.59 -12.88
CA LYS A 177 9.85 -30.87 -14.22
C LYS A 177 8.32 -30.82 -14.25
N GLY A 178 7.76 -30.58 -15.44
CA GLY A 178 6.31 -30.62 -15.70
C GLY A 178 5.73 -29.27 -16.10
N GLY A 179 4.43 -29.22 -16.33
CA GLY A 179 3.72 -28.02 -16.74
C GLY A 179 3.24 -27.19 -15.56
N ILE A 180 3.37 -25.88 -15.61
CA ILE A 180 2.76 -24.96 -14.67
C ILE A 180 1.82 -24.01 -15.39
N VAL A 181 0.84 -23.51 -14.65
CA VAL A 181 0.08 -22.31 -15.02
C VAL A 181 0.37 -21.20 -14.03
N ALA A 182 0.26 -19.94 -14.44
CA ALA A 182 0.64 -18.83 -13.60
C ALA A 182 -0.37 -17.68 -13.62
N LEU A 183 -0.71 -17.17 -12.42
CA LEU A 183 -1.61 -16.05 -12.21
C LEU A 183 -0.82 -14.78 -11.90
N GLY A 184 -0.97 -13.77 -12.77
CA GLY A 184 -0.38 -12.44 -12.59
C GLY A 184 -1.31 -11.46 -11.88
N GLY A 185 -0.73 -10.43 -11.29
CA GLY A 185 -1.45 -9.27 -10.80
C GLY A 185 -1.86 -8.31 -11.93
N ILE A 186 -2.16 -7.06 -11.58
CA ILE A 186 -2.42 -6.01 -12.56
C ILE A 186 -1.13 -5.72 -13.33
N PHE A 187 -1.19 -5.76 -14.66
CA PHE A 187 -0.01 -5.68 -15.53
C PHE A 187 0.82 -4.39 -15.38
N SER A 188 0.19 -3.27 -15.03
CA SER A 188 0.88 -2.00 -14.85
C SER A 188 1.53 -1.83 -13.46
N ASN A 189 1.27 -2.73 -12.52
CA ASN A 189 1.82 -2.63 -11.17
C ASN A 189 3.26 -3.12 -11.11
N VAL A 190 4.13 -2.35 -10.44
CA VAL A 190 5.55 -2.68 -10.26
C VAL A 190 5.75 -4.06 -9.65
N ALA A 191 4.98 -4.40 -8.61
CA ALA A 191 5.01 -5.72 -7.98
C ALA A 191 4.66 -6.86 -8.97
N SER A 192 3.65 -6.66 -9.84
CA SER A 192 3.26 -7.67 -10.83
C SER A 192 4.36 -7.92 -11.86
N ILE A 193 4.99 -6.84 -12.34
CA ILE A 193 6.09 -6.91 -13.30
C ILE A 193 7.30 -7.60 -12.67
N GLY A 194 7.72 -7.18 -11.48
CA GLY A 194 8.88 -7.73 -10.79
C GLY A 194 8.70 -9.20 -10.44
N ARG A 195 7.55 -9.59 -9.85
CA ARG A 195 7.26 -10.99 -9.50
C ARG A 195 7.21 -11.89 -10.73
N ARG A 196 6.68 -11.39 -11.87
CA ARG A 196 6.73 -12.12 -13.14
C ARG A 196 8.17 -12.28 -13.65
N SER A 197 9.01 -11.26 -13.58
CA SER A 197 10.43 -11.36 -13.91
C SER A 197 11.12 -12.45 -13.08
N GLY A 198 10.79 -12.57 -11.79
CA GLY A 198 11.27 -13.62 -10.91
C GLY A 198 10.84 -15.04 -11.35
N LEU A 199 9.56 -15.21 -11.74
CA LEU A 199 9.12 -16.47 -12.32
C LEU A 199 9.92 -16.81 -13.60
N ASP A 200 10.13 -15.83 -14.48
CA ASP A 200 10.89 -16.04 -15.72
C ASP A 200 12.37 -16.36 -15.45
N ALA A 201 12.95 -15.79 -14.38
CA ALA A 201 14.30 -16.12 -13.90
C ALA A 201 14.38 -17.57 -13.40
N ALA A 202 13.39 -18.01 -12.61
CA ALA A 202 13.30 -19.40 -12.15
C ALA A 202 13.14 -20.39 -13.31
N LEU A 203 12.27 -20.09 -14.27
CA LEU A 203 12.07 -20.93 -15.46
C LEU A 203 13.38 -21.16 -16.26
N LYS A 204 14.26 -20.16 -16.33
CA LYS A 204 15.58 -20.33 -16.97
C LYS A 204 16.48 -21.31 -16.23
N LYS A 205 16.34 -21.45 -14.90
CA LYS A 205 17.12 -22.38 -14.07
C LYS A 205 16.54 -23.79 -14.07
N TYR A 206 15.25 -23.95 -14.43
CA TYR A 206 14.53 -25.24 -14.46
C TYR A 206 13.99 -25.53 -15.87
N PRO A 207 14.85 -25.93 -16.82
CA PRO A 207 14.46 -26.04 -18.25
C PRO A 207 13.41 -27.12 -18.56
N ASP A 208 13.21 -28.08 -17.63
CA ASP A 208 12.18 -29.13 -17.76
C ASP A 208 10.80 -28.68 -17.20
N ILE A 209 10.71 -27.47 -16.62
CA ILE A 209 9.45 -26.84 -16.26
C ILE A 209 8.94 -26.04 -17.47
N LYS A 210 7.66 -26.24 -17.83
CA LYS A 210 7.02 -25.57 -18.95
C LYS A 210 5.89 -24.66 -18.45
N LEU A 211 5.94 -23.39 -18.78
CA LEU A 211 4.79 -22.50 -18.59
C LEU A 211 3.74 -22.77 -19.66
N LEU A 212 2.62 -23.38 -19.26
CA LEU A 212 1.50 -23.74 -20.15
C LEU A 212 0.64 -22.52 -20.51
N ASP A 213 0.36 -21.67 -19.52
CA ASP A 213 -0.39 -20.43 -19.70
C ASP A 213 -0.10 -19.43 -18.58
N PHE A 214 -0.30 -18.14 -18.86
CA PHE A 214 -0.20 -17.05 -17.91
C PHE A 214 -1.36 -16.07 -18.11
N GLN A 215 -2.13 -15.81 -17.06
CA GLN A 215 -3.23 -14.84 -17.11
C GLN A 215 -3.20 -13.90 -15.90
N ALA A 216 -3.64 -12.65 -16.12
CA ALA A 216 -3.85 -11.71 -15.03
C ALA A 216 -5.19 -12.02 -14.32
N ALA A 217 -5.13 -12.09 -12.99
CA ALA A 217 -6.30 -12.16 -12.12
C ALA A 217 -6.41 -10.95 -11.19
N ASP A 218 -5.65 -9.90 -11.47
CA ASP A 218 -5.75 -8.56 -10.88
C ASP A 218 -5.78 -8.56 -9.35
N TRP A 219 -4.95 -9.39 -8.72
CA TRP A 219 -4.85 -9.56 -7.27
C TRP A 219 -6.11 -10.11 -6.57
N SER A 220 -6.99 -10.82 -7.31
CA SER A 220 -8.32 -11.22 -6.82
C SER A 220 -8.55 -12.71 -6.90
N ALA A 221 -8.93 -13.33 -5.77
CA ALA A 221 -9.38 -14.72 -5.69
C ALA A 221 -10.58 -15.01 -6.61
N ASN A 222 -11.54 -14.08 -6.65
CA ASN A 222 -12.75 -14.21 -7.46
C ASN A 222 -12.46 -14.24 -8.96
N LYS A 223 -11.38 -13.58 -9.42
CA LYS A 223 -10.93 -13.63 -10.82
C LYS A 223 -10.06 -14.86 -11.09
N ALA A 224 -9.25 -15.27 -10.12
CA ALA A 224 -8.37 -16.42 -10.22
C ALA A 224 -9.14 -17.74 -10.34
N PHE A 225 -10.18 -17.92 -9.56
CA PHE A 225 -10.98 -19.15 -9.51
C PHE A 225 -11.46 -19.62 -10.90
N PRO A 226 -12.24 -18.85 -11.67
CA PRO A 226 -12.71 -19.30 -12.99
C PRO A 226 -11.59 -19.49 -14.01
N ILE A 227 -10.47 -18.74 -13.90
CA ILE A 227 -9.30 -18.94 -14.75
C ILE A 227 -8.71 -20.33 -14.51
N VAL A 228 -8.52 -20.73 -13.24
CA VAL A 228 -7.97 -22.04 -12.91
C VAL A 228 -8.92 -23.17 -13.30
N GLN A 229 -10.23 -23.03 -13.11
CA GLN A 229 -11.22 -24.00 -13.60
C GLN A 229 -11.11 -24.20 -15.13
N SER A 230 -10.97 -23.12 -15.87
CA SER A 230 -10.75 -23.18 -17.33
C SER A 230 -9.45 -23.90 -17.68
N TRP A 231 -8.37 -23.67 -16.95
CA TRP A 231 -7.10 -24.34 -17.14
C TRP A 231 -7.17 -25.84 -16.81
N LEU A 232 -7.84 -26.22 -15.72
CA LEU A 232 -8.05 -27.63 -15.36
C LEU A 232 -8.81 -28.37 -16.45
N THR A 233 -9.81 -27.72 -17.07
CA THR A 233 -10.53 -28.28 -18.21
C THR A 233 -9.64 -28.40 -19.45
N ARG A 234 -8.81 -27.37 -19.74
CA ARG A 234 -8.01 -27.28 -20.96
C ARG A 234 -6.76 -28.16 -20.94
N PHE A 235 -6.04 -28.18 -19.84
CA PHE A 235 -4.74 -28.84 -19.72
C PHE A 235 -4.78 -30.11 -18.88
N GLY A 236 -5.79 -30.29 -18.04
CA GLY A 236 -5.98 -31.50 -17.23
C GLY A 236 -4.72 -31.91 -16.46
N SER A 237 -4.27 -33.13 -16.71
CA SER A 237 -3.12 -33.74 -16.02
C SER A 237 -1.75 -33.15 -16.43
N GLU A 238 -1.68 -32.23 -17.41
CA GLU A 238 -0.45 -31.51 -17.75
C GLU A 238 -0.08 -30.50 -16.66
N ILE A 239 -1.06 -29.97 -15.92
CA ILE A 239 -0.80 -29.05 -14.81
C ILE A 239 -0.19 -29.83 -13.65
N LYS A 240 1.03 -29.48 -13.27
CA LYS A 240 1.78 -30.05 -12.17
C LYS A 240 2.04 -29.06 -11.06
N GLY A 241 1.76 -27.77 -11.28
CA GLY A 241 1.90 -26.71 -10.29
C GLY A 241 1.23 -25.42 -10.72
N ILE A 242 0.92 -24.58 -9.75
CA ILE A 242 0.31 -23.26 -9.96
C ILE A 242 1.14 -22.21 -9.23
N TRP A 243 1.68 -21.25 -9.99
CA TRP A 243 2.35 -20.09 -9.45
C TRP A 243 1.39 -18.91 -9.40
N CYS A 244 1.28 -18.23 -8.26
CA CYS A 244 0.41 -17.07 -8.08
C CYS A 244 1.25 -15.86 -7.63
N ALA A 245 1.07 -14.74 -8.31
CA ALA A 245 1.77 -13.52 -7.95
C ALA A 245 1.34 -12.96 -6.59
N ASN A 246 0.20 -13.39 -6.02
CA ASN A 246 -0.15 -13.19 -4.62
C ASN A 246 -1.01 -14.32 -4.05
N ASP A 247 -1.14 -14.36 -2.73
CA ASP A 247 -1.88 -15.39 -2.01
C ASP A 247 -3.40 -15.30 -2.21
N ASP A 248 -3.96 -14.10 -2.37
CA ASP A 248 -5.40 -13.98 -2.62
C ASP A 248 -5.80 -14.71 -3.90
N MET A 249 -5.03 -14.53 -4.98
CA MET A 249 -5.19 -15.33 -6.20
C MET A 249 -4.90 -16.81 -5.97
N GLY A 250 -3.89 -17.12 -5.12
CA GLY A 250 -3.56 -18.48 -4.71
C GLY A 250 -4.71 -19.18 -3.99
N MET A 251 -5.47 -18.46 -3.16
CA MET A 251 -6.67 -19.02 -2.52
C MET A 251 -7.77 -19.30 -3.54
N GLY A 252 -7.95 -18.44 -4.55
CA GLY A 252 -8.85 -18.72 -5.66
C GLY A 252 -8.45 -19.96 -6.46
N ALA A 253 -7.15 -20.14 -6.70
CA ALA A 253 -6.61 -21.34 -7.34
C ALA A 253 -6.84 -22.60 -6.48
N LEU A 254 -6.56 -22.51 -5.18
CA LEU A 254 -6.76 -23.63 -4.25
C LEU A 254 -8.22 -24.03 -4.15
N GLU A 255 -9.15 -23.09 -4.15
CA GLU A 255 -10.58 -23.40 -4.15
C GLU A 255 -11.03 -24.14 -5.43
N ALA A 256 -10.49 -23.75 -6.61
CA ALA A 256 -10.74 -24.49 -7.83
C ALA A 256 -10.19 -25.93 -7.77
N LEU A 257 -9.00 -26.11 -7.19
CA LEU A 257 -8.42 -27.45 -6.97
C LEU A 257 -9.22 -28.28 -5.96
N ARG A 258 -9.76 -27.69 -4.91
CA ARG A 258 -10.64 -28.38 -3.94
C ARG A 258 -11.91 -28.90 -4.60
N GLY A 259 -12.50 -28.11 -5.50
CA GLY A 259 -13.68 -28.53 -6.27
C GLY A 259 -13.46 -29.78 -7.11
N GLU A 260 -12.23 -30.04 -7.55
CA GLU A 260 -11.82 -31.20 -8.34
C GLU A 260 -11.13 -32.30 -7.53
N GLY A 261 -10.99 -32.13 -6.19
CA GLY A 261 -10.28 -33.08 -5.33
C GLY A 261 -8.76 -33.12 -5.56
N LEU A 262 -8.18 -32.03 -6.07
CA LEU A 262 -6.77 -31.93 -6.45
C LEU A 262 -5.95 -31.08 -5.47
N ALA A 263 -6.58 -30.49 -4.42
CA ALA A 263 -5.88 -29.71 -3.41
C ALA A 263 -4.84 -30.60 -2.69
N GLY A 264 -3.63 -30.10 -2.53
CA GLY A 264 -2.49 -30.85 -2.00
C GLY A 264 -1.84 -31.83 -2.99
N ALA A 265 -2.54 -32.23 -4.07
CA ALA A 265 -1.96 -33.04 -5.14
C ALA A 265 -1.25 -32.19 -6.21
N ILE A 266 -1.78 -31.01 -6.50
CA ILE A 266 -1.14 -30.00 -7.33
C ILE A 266 -0.62 -28.89 -6.41
N PRO A 267 0.72 -28.71 -6.32
CA PRO A 267 1.33 -27.67 -5.48
C PRO A 267 0.97 -26.28 -5.97
N VAL A 268 0.73 -25.36 -5.00
CA VAL A 268 0.42 -23.96 -5.23
C VAL A 268 1.35 -23.11 -4.38
N VAL A 269 1.80 -21.98 -4.92
CA VAL A 269 2.59 -20.97 -4.19
C VAL A 269 2.03 -19.57 -4.42
N GLY A 270 2.35 -18.65 -3.52
CA GLY A 270 1.98 -17.24 -3.66
C GLY A 270 2.89 -16.32 -2.85
N ILE A 271 2.43 -15.10 -2.65
CA ILE A 271 3.16 -14.04 -1.94
C ILE A 271 2.13 -13.25 -1.13
N ASP A 272 2.50 -12.72 0.00
CA ASP A 272 1.84 -11.85 0.98
C ASP A 272 1.75 -12.47 2.38
N ALA A 273 1.83 -13.79 2.52
CA ALA A 273 1.66 -14.55 3.75
C ALA A 273 0.34 -14.21 4.49
N ILE A 274 -0.77 -14.18 3.73
CA ILE A 274 -2.09 -14.01 4.35
C ILE A 274 -2.43 -15.21 5.22
N GLU A 275 -3.28 -15.00 6.23
CA GLU A 275 -3.64 -16.06 7.20
C GLU A 275 -4.08 -17.35 6.52
N GLN A 276 -4.91 -17.25 5.47
CA GLN A 276 -5.43 -18.44 4.75
C GLN A 276 -4.31 -19.23 4.05
N ALA A 277 -3.31 -18.54 3.46
CA ALA A 277 -2.18 -19.19 2.82
C ALA A 277 -1.26 -19.86 3.87
N VAL A 278 -1.03 -19.20 4.99
CA VAL A 278 -0.26 -19.75 6.12
C VAL A 278 -0.94 -21.01 6.65
N GLU A 279 -2.27 -21.00 6.86
CA GLU A 279 -3.02 -22.17 7.26
C GLU A 279 -2.97 -23.29 6.19
N ALA A 280 -3.06 -22.95 4.91
CA ALA A 280 -2.96 -23.93 3.83
C ALA A 280 -1.56 -24.57 3.74
N ILE A 281 -0.47 -23.85 4.09
CA ILE A 281 0.87 -24.45 4.24
C ILE A 281 0.89 -25.43 5.43
N ARG A 282 0.28 -25.05 6.54
CA ARG A 282 0.20 -25.91 7.75
C ARG A 282 -0.51 -27.22 7.47
N THR A 283 -1.59 -27.18 6.68
CA THR A 283 -2.37 -28.36 6.29
C THR A 283 -1.77 -29.14 5.11
N GLY A 284 -0.80 -28.57 4.39
CA GLY A 284 -0.12 -29.21 3.25
C GLY A 284 -0.82 -28.99 1.90
N GLU A 285 -1.80 -28.10 1.82
CA GLU A 285 -2.47 -27.76 0.56
C GLU A 285 -1.75 -26.64 -0.24
N TYR A 286 -0.80 -25.94 0.41
CA TYR A 286 0.00 -24.87 -0.18
C TYR A 286 1.48 -25.10 0.14
N ILE A 287 2.39 -24.74 -0.75
CA ILE A 287 3.81 -25.06 -0.61
C ILE A 287 4.58 -23.95 0.11
N ALA A 288 4.42 -22.73 -0.36
CA ALA A 288 5.17 -21.58 0.14
C ALA A 288 4.46 -20.27 -0.14
N THR A 289 4.74 -19.29 0.70
CA THR A 289 4.44 -17.89 0.48
C THR A 289 5.60 -17.02 0.94
N SER A 290 5.64 -15.76 0.55
CA SER A 290 6.62 -14.79 1.03
C SER A 290 5.93 -13.62 1.71
N SER A 291 6.29 -13.35 2.96
CA SER A 291 5.80 -12.18 3.69
C SER A 291 6.63 -10.95 3.39
N LEU A 292 5.97 -9.86 3.09
CA LEU A 292 6.52 -8.51 3.03
C LEU A 292 6.09 -7.68 4.24
N ASP A 293 5.46 -8.35 5.21
CA ASP A 293 4.96 -7.80 6.47
C ASP A 293 4.04 -6.58 6.29
N PRO A 294 2.83 -6.77 5.76
CA PRO A 294 1.89 -5.67 5.56
C PRO A 294 1.55 -4.93 6.86
N TYR A 295 1.57 -5.62 8.00
CA TYR A 295 1.32 -4.97 9.29
C TYR A 295 2.43 -3.96 9.63
N TRP A 296 3.70 -4.36 9.42
CA TRP A 296 4.85 -3.47 9.57
C TRP A 296 4.79 -2.30 8.59
N LEU A 297 4.49 -2.57 7.31
CA LEU A 297 4.39 -1.53 6.27
C LEU A 297 3.32 -0.47 6.62
N GLY A 298 2.16 -0.91 7.10
CA GLY A 298 1.09 -0.01 7.51
C GLY A 298 1.43 0.84 8.74
N SER A 299 2.18 0.27 9.69
CA SER A 299 2.64 0.97 10.90
C SER A 299 3.84 1.87 10.62
N MET A 300 4.88 1.32 9.96
CA MET A 300 6.18 1.98 9.79
C MET A 300 6.10 3.14 8.80
N GLY A 301 5.30 3.01 7.73
CA GLY A 301 5.09 4.13 6.82
C GLY A 301 4.55 5.36 7.56
N LEU A 302 3.55 5.17 8.44
CA LEU A 302 3.06 6.26 9.29
C LEU A 302 4.09 6.73 10.32
N ALA A 303 4.86 5.82 10.92
CA ALA A 303 5.87 6.15 11.91
C ALA A 303 6.98 7.04 11.33
N LEU A 304 7.47 6.72 10.12
CA LEU A 304 8.46 7.51 9.38
C LEU A 304 7.94 8.91 9.09
N ALA A 305 6.76 9.03 8.49
CA ALA A 305 6.18 10.32 8.14
C ALA A 305 5.83 11.15 9.40
N HIS A 306 5.40 10.50 10.49
CA HIS A 306 5.17 11.15 11.79
C HIS A 306 6.48 11.62 12.44
N ALA A 307 7.54 10.82 12.39
CA ALA A 307 8.86 11.21 12.89
C ALA A 307 9.39 12.44 12.16
N ALA A 308 9.22 12.51 10.84
CA ALA A 308 9.58 13.67 10.03
C ALA A 308 8.73 14.90 10.40
N LYS A 309 7.40 14.75 10.52
CA LYS A 309 6.50 15.85 10.89
C LYS A 309 6.81 16.44 12.28
N THR A 310 7.27 15.60 13.21
CA THR A 310 7.59 16.01 14.59
C THR A 310 9.05 16.40 14.80
N GLY A 311 9.87 16.37 13.74
CA GLY A 311 11.30 16.72 13.78
C GLY A 311 12.20 15.66 14.44
N ARG A 312 11.70 14.46 14.70
CA ARG A 312 12.49 13.32 15.19
C ARG A 312 13.33 12.68 14.09
N LEU A 313 12.94 12.86 12.84
CA LEU A 313 13.64 12.47 11.63
C LEU A 313 13.76 13.70 10.73
N ASP A 314 14.94 13.96 10.19
CA ASP A 314 15.14 14.99 9.15
C ASP A 314 15.37 14.29 7.80
N PRO A 315 14.33 14.17 6.95
CA PRO A 315 14.47 13.45 5.68
C PRO A 315 15.56 14.02 4.76
N ALA A 316 15.87 15.32 4.87
CA ALA A 316 16.91 15.93 4.06
C ALA A 316 18.35 15.50 4.45
N LYS A 317 18.51 14.93 5.64
CA LYS A 317 19.81 14.42 6.15
C LYS A 317 19.95 12.92 6.03
N GLU A 318 18.85 12.21 5.75
CA GLU A 318 18.92 10.76 5.58
C GLU A 318 19.61 10.39 4.25
N PRO A 319 20.42 9.34 4.24
CA PRO A 319 21.00 8.82 3.02
C PRO A 319 19.92 8.27 2.09
N HIS A 320 20.17 8.23 0.78
CA HIS A 320 19.20 7.79 -0.20
C HIS A 320 18.67 6.37 0.05
N GLU A 321 19.52 5.46 0.55
CA GLU A 321 19.12 4.09 0.93
C GLU A 321 18.12 4.01 2.09
N HIS A 322 17.95 5.07 2.86
CA HIS A 322 16.89 5.22 3.86
C HIS A 322 15.63 5.87 3.29
N ARG A 323 15.77 6.54 2.18
CA ARG A 323 14.65 7.25 1.55
C ARG A 323 13.93 6.39 0.50
N GLU A 324 14.64 5.43 -0.07
CA GLU A 324 14.14 4.58 -1.13
C GLU A 324 14.78 3.20 -1.05
N PHE A 325 14.02 2.19 -0.62
CA PHE A 325 14.58 0.89 -0.30
C PHE A 325 13.63 -0.29 -0.50
N TYR A 326 14.23 -1.45 -0.68
CA TYR A 326 13.51 -2.72 -0.60
C TYR A 326 13.33 -3.16 0.84
N VAL A 327 12.10 -3.56 1.20
CA VAL A 327 11.81 -4.23 2.47
C VAL A 327 12.29 -5.68 2.41
N ARG A 328 12.86 -6.17 3.53
CA ARG A 328 13.34 -7.55 3.62
C ARG A 328 12.18 -8.53 3.63
N PRO A 329 12.09 -9.45 2.64
CA PRO A 329 11.07 -10.49 2.62
C PRO A 329 11.39 -11.61 3.61
N GLN A 330 10.36 -12.41 3.94
CA GLN A 330 10.51 -13.66 4.66
C GLN A 330 9.78 -14.77 3.91
N LEU A 331 10.54 -15.71 3.37
CA LEU A 331 9.96 -16.92 2.76
C LEU A 331 9.39 -17.83 3.85
N ILE A 332 8.16 -18.28 3.67
CA ILE A 332 7.43 -19.15 4.58
C ILE A 332 7.10 -20.45 3.86
N THR A 333 7.59 -21.53 4.45
CA THR A 333 7.42 -22.89 3.96
C THR A 333 7.02 -23.79 5.13
N LYS A 334 6.82 -25.07 4.89
CA LYS A 334 6.54 -26.07 5.93
C LYS A 334 7.57 -26.04 7.08
N ASN A 335 8.81 -25.60 6.79
CA ASN A 335 9.90 -25.63 7.78
C ASN A 335 9.78 -24.56 8.87
N ASN A 336 9.10 -23.42 8.59
CA ASN A 336 9.02 -22.28 9.51
C ASN A 336 7.59 -21.75 9.72
N VAL A 337 6.60 -22.34 9.08
CA VAL A 337 5.20 -21.87 9.12
C VAL A 337 4.63 -21.83 10.54
N GLU A 338 4.96 -22.77 11.41
CA GLU A 338 4.43 -22.81 12.78
C GLU A 338 4.95 -21.63 13.62
N ALA A 339 6.24 -21.29 13.48
CA ALA A 339 6.81 -20.13 14.14
C ALA A 339 6.20 -18.82 13.62
N PHE A 340 6.03 -18.71 12.30
CA PHE A 340 5.38 -17.55 11.67
C PHE A 340 3.91 -17.44 12.10
N TYR A 341 3.17 -18.53 12.08
CA TYR A 341 1.77 -18.57 12.52
C TYR A 341 1.63 -18.06 13.97
N ALA A 342 2.47 -18.56 14.88
CA ALA A 342 2.42 -18.15 16.27
C ALA A 342 2.70 -16.66 16.49
N SER A 343 3.65 -16.08 15.75
CA SER A 343 4.10 -14.68 15.93
C SER A 343 3.30 -13.66 15.14
N SER A 344 2.74 -14.04 13.98
CA SER A 344 2.24 -13.09 13.00
C SER A 344 0.77 -13.26 12.64
N VAL A 345 0.18 -14.46 12.93
CA VAL A 345 -1.24 -14.75 12.71
C VAL A 345 -1.97 -14.84 14.04
N LYS A 346 -1.53 -15.72 14.94
CA LYS A 346 -2.19 -15.96 16.23
C LYS A 346 -2.00 -14.79 17.21
N ALA A 347 -0.82 -14.18 17.20
CA ALA A 347 -0.52 -12.98 17.98
C ALA A 347 -0.60 -11.73 17.10
N THR A 348 -0.85 -10.56 17.72
CA THR A 348 -0.65 -9.29 17.04
C THR A 348 0.85 -9.11 16.79
N PRO A 349 1.29 -8.86 15.55
CA PRO A 349 2.72 -8.67 15.27
C PRO A 349 3.30 -7.53 16.12
N ALA A 350 4.47 -7.75 16.70
CA ALA A 350 5.21 -6.71 17.40
C ALA A 350 6.01 -5.89 16.36
N VAL A 351 5.81 -4.57 16.35
CA VAL A 351 6.56 -3.64 15.50
C VAL A 351 7.30 -2.66 16.39
N ASP A 352 8.64 -2.67 16.34
CA ASP A 352 9.43 -1.60 16.92
C ASP A 352 9.40 -0.39 15.97
N VAL A 353 8.53 0.54 16.26
CA VAL A 353 8.34 1.77 15.47
C VAL A 353 9.45 2.80 15.66
N THR A 354 10.49 2.48 16.44
CA THR A 354 11.71 3.31 16.62
C THR A 354 12.86 2.80 15.76
N ASP A 355 12.85 1.53 15.37
CA ASP A 355 13.79 0.94 14.44
C ASP A 355 13.31 1.11 12.99
N PHE A 356 13.44 2.33 12.47
CA PHE A 356 12.97 2.69 11.12
C PHE A 356 13.60 1.85 10.01
N TRP A 357 14.83 1.39 10.20
CA TRP A 357 15.68 0.82 9.15
C TRP A 357 15.96 -0.67 9.32
N GLY A 358 15.47 -1.29 10.38
CA GLY A 358 15.72 -2.71 10.70
C GLY A 358 15.30 -3.70 9.63
N ARG A 359 14.39 -3.30 8.72
CA ARG A 359 13.93 -4.14 7.62
C ARG A 359 14.42 -3.71 6.24
N VAL A 360 15.33 -2.77 6.14
CA VAL A 360 15.97 -2.42 4.87
C VAL A 360 16.77 -3.63 4.35
N ALA A 361 16.48 -4.04 3.12
CA ALA A 361 17.20 -5.10 2.41
C ALA A 361 18.25 -4.54 1.44
N GLY A 362 18.09 -3.31 1.02
CA GLY A 362 19.00 -2.60 0.12
C GLY A 362 18.27 -1.53 -0.71
N PRO A 363 19.02 -0.74 -1.49
CA PRO A 363 18.46 0.29 -2.35
C PRO A 363 17.65 -0.32 -3.49
N ILE A 364 16.63 0.43 -3.96
CA ILE A 364 15.87 0.05 -5.14
C ILE A 364 16.78 0.13 -6.38
N ARG A 365 16.71 -0.91 -7.20
CA ARG A 365 17.45 -1.00 -8.46
C ARG A 365 16.53 -0.59 -9.60
N TYR A 366 16.97 0.37 -10.39
CA TYR A 366 16.31 0.78 -11.62
C TYR A 366 17.05 0.20 -12.81
N ASN A 367 16.33 -0.37 -13.75
CA ASN A 367 16.92 -0.80 -15.02
C ASN A 367 17.28 0.46 -15.79
N SER A 368 18.60 0.70 -15.93
CA SER A 368 19.16 1.82 -16.72
C SER A 368 18.96 1.60 -18.20
#